data_153bc8204350bceb336cc7c72687b2c2
#
_entry.id   153bc8204350bceb336cc7c72687b2c2
#
_cell.length_a   1.000
_cell.length_b   1.000
_cell.length_c   1.000
_cell.angle_alpha   90.00
_cell.angle_beta   90.00
_cell.angle_gamma   90.00
#
_symmetry.space_group_name_H-M   'P 1'
#
loop_
_entity.id
_entity.type
_entity.pdbx_description
1 polymer ?
#
loop_
_entity_poly.entity_id
_entity_poly.type
_entity_poly.pdbx_seq_one_letter_code
_entity_poly.pdbx_strand_id
1 'polypeptide(L)'
;PNFKGVRFTNATETLIWAVKEKKVKNYTFNYEEMKRHNYGKQMRNDWYFAICNGTERLKDEEGVKVHSTQKPLPLLERIVLASTKKGDLVFDPFGGTCTTGVAAHKHGRNFTMVEKDENYVDWALKRFKDLKLN
;
A
#
# COMPACT_ATOMS: atom_id res chain seq x y z
N PRO A 1 -11.86 -16.75 4.66
CA PRO A 1 -12.19 -18.08 4.13
C PRO A 1 -13.62 -18.47 4.48
N ASN A 2 -14.24 -19.25 3.62
CA ASN A 2 -15.56 -19.85 3.89
C ASN A 2 -15.39 -21.28 4.38
N PHE A 3 -15.16 -21.45 5.66
CA PHE A 3 -14.89 -22.76 6.28
C PHE A 3 -16.07 -23.73 6.20
N LYS A 4 -17.31 -23.23 6.03
CA LYS A 4 -18.50 -24.07 5.89
C LYS A 4 -18.76 -24.54 4.45
N GLY A 5 -18.03 -24.01 3.46
CA GLY A 5 -18.17 -24.39 2.05
C GLY A 5 -19.54 -24.05 1.42
N VAL A 6 -20.30 -23.13 2.01
CA VAL A 6 -21.68 -22.83 1.56
C VAL A 6 -21.78 -21.66 0.56
N ARG A 7 -20.67 -21.02 0.24
CA ARG A 7 -20.60 -19.93 -0.74
C ARG A 7 -19.18 -19.78 -1.29
N PHE A 8 -19.04 -19.01 -2.37
CA PHE A 8 -17.71 -18.64 -2.86
C PHE A 8 -16.94 -17.81 -1.83
N THR A 9 -15.63 -18.00 -1.78
CA THR A 9 -14.73 -17.17 -0.97
C THR A 9 -14.52 -15.82 -1.67
N ASN A 10 -14.64 -14.73 -0.92
CA ASN A 10 -14.29 -13.41 -1.45
C ASN A 10 -12.79 -13.36 -1.74
N ALA A 11 -12.43 -13.02 -2.96
CA ALA A 11 -11.06 -12.93 -3.43
C ALA A 11 -10.69 -11.54 -3.96
N THR A 12 -11.60 -10.56 -3.83
CA THR A 12 -11.41 -9.20 -4.34
C THR A 12 -11.59 -8.16 -3.25
N GLU A 13 -10.82 -7.08 -3.36
CA GLU A 13 -11.01 -5.84 -2.59
C GLU A 13 -11.22 -4.69 -3.59
N THR A 14 -12.07 -3.74 -3.25
CA THR A 14 -12.32 -2.56 -4.08
C THR A 14 -11.48 -1.38 -3.60
N LEU A 15 -10.70 -0.79 -4.51
CA LEU A 15 -10.02 0.48 -4.28
C LEU A 15 -10.87 1.62 -4.86
N ILE A 16 -11.11 2.64 -4.05
CA ILE A 16 -11.84 3.82 -4.48
C ILE A 16 -10.83 4.90 -4.87
N TRP A 17 -10.91 5.36 -6.11
CA TRP A 17 -10.21 6.54 -6.55
C TRP A 17 -11.17 7.73 -6.51
N ALA A 18 -10.82 8.74 -5.74
CA ALA A 18 -11.63 9.94 -5.59
C ALA A 18 -10.78 11.21 -5.74
N VAL A 19 -11.42 12.29 -6.15
CA VAL A 19 -10.87 13.65 -6.17
C VAL A 19 -11.73 14.55 -5.30
N LYS A 20 -11.14 15.62 -4.75
CA LYS A 20 -11.83 16.51 -3.81
C LYS A 20 -13.07 17.19 -4.43
N GLU A 21 -13.01 17.55 -5.71
CA GLU A 21 -14.05 18.30 -6.39
C GLU A 21 -14.33 17.73 -7.79
N LYS A 22 -15.60 17.70 -8.21
CA LYS A 22 -16.03 17.15 -9.52
C LYS A 22 -15.32 17.79 -10.75
N LYS A 23 -14.92 19.05 -10.65
CA LYS A 23 -14.30 19.80 -11.75
C LYS A 23 -12.79 19.88 -11.69
N VAL A 24 -12.15 19.21 -10.71
CA VAL A 24 -10.68 19.18 -10.62
C VAL A 24 -10.12 18.40 -11.79
N LYS A 25 -9.34 19.12 -12.62
CA LYS A 25 -8.61 18.53 -13.75
C LYS A 25 -7.13 18.30 -13.44
N ASN A 26 -6.64 18.85 -12.33
CA ASN A 26 -5.22 18.90 -11.98
C ASN A 26 -4.82 17.81 -10.98
N TYR A 27 -5.40 16.62 -11.07
CA TYR A 27 -4.89 15.48 -10.32
C TYR A 27 -3.77 14.77 -11.08
N THR A 28 -2.85 14.17 -10.36
CA THR A 28 -1.77 13.38 -10.95
C THR A 28 -2.29 12.00 -11.33
N PHE A 29 -2.10 11.60 -12.59
CA PHE A 29 -2.17 10.23 -13.05
C PHE A 29 -1.01 9.94 -14.00
N ASN A 30 -0.09 9.13 -13.56
CA ASN A 30 1.15 8.82 -14.30
C ASN A 30 0.90 7.71 -15.32
N TYR A 31 0.20 8.04 -16.41
CA TYR A 31 -0.23 7.10 -17.44
C TYR A 31 0.94 6.29 -18.04
N GLU A 32 2.01 6.98 -18.46
CA GLU A 32 3.17 6.31 -19.06
C GLU A 32 3.92 5.42 -18.06
N GLU A 33 3.99 5.82 -16.80
CA GLU A 33 4.56 4.97 -15.74
C GLU A 33 3.72 3.69 -15.58
N MET A 34 2.40 3.80 -15.56
CA MET A 34 1.52 2.64 -15.46
C MET A 34 1.64 1.71 -16.68
N LYS A 35 1.88 2.24 -17.88
CA LYS A 35 2.17 1.42 -19.07
C LYS A 35 3.46 0.62 -18.93
N ARG A 36 4.53 1.22 -18.36
CA ARG A 36 5.79 0.49 -18.09
C ARG A 36 5.56 -0.71 -17.18
N HIS A 37 4.69 -0.56 -16.18
CA HIS A 37 4.31 -1.65 -15.27
C HIS A 37 3.29 -2.63 -15.86
N ASN A 38 2.89 -2.46 -17.13
CA ASN A 38 1.95 -3.32 -17.84
C ASN A 38 2.40 -3.65 -19.27
N TYR A 39 3.68 -3.97 -19.44
CA TYR A 39 4.25 -4.39 -20.74
C TYR A 39 3.99 -3.40 -21.89
N GLY A 40 4.00 -2.10 -21.61
CA GLY A 40 3.74 -1.04 -22.59
C GLY A 40 2.25 -0.83 -22.93
N LYS A 41 1.34 -1.59 -22.32
CA LYS A 41 -0.11 -1.47 -22.54
C LYS A 41 -0.77 -0.62 -21.44
N GLN A 42 -1.90 -0.03 -21.76
CA GLN A 42 -2.69 0.69 -20.76
C GLN A 42 -3.00 -0.21 -19.56
N MET A 43 -2.77 0.30 -18.35
CA MET A 43 -3.09 -0.40 -17.11
C MET A 43 -4.61 -0.49 -16.96
N ARG A 44 -5.11 -1.68 -16.70
CA ARG A 44 -6.52 -1.93 -16.40
C ARG A 44 -6.78 -1.68 -14.91
N ASN A 45 -8.05 -1.69 -14.52
CA ASN A 45 -8.49 -1.51 -13.14
C ASN A 45 -8.71 -2.83 -12.37
N ASP A 46 -8.46 -3.97 -13.00
CA ASP A 46 -8.48 -5.29 -12.40
C ASP A 46 -7.04 -5.76 -12.16
N TRP A 47 -6.58 -5.61 -10.93
CA TRP A 47 -5.21 -5.95 -10.57
C TRP A 47 -5.13 -7.25 -9.78
N TYR A 48 -4.12 -8.06 -10.09
CA TYR A 48 -3.81 -9.22 -9.28
C TYR A 48 -2.57 -8.94 -8.42
N PHE A 49 -2.75 -9.08 -7.11
CA PHE A 49 -1.68 -9.06 -6.12
C PHE A 49 -1.87 -10.22 -5.16
N ALA A 50 -0.79 -10.93 -4.86
CA ALA A 50 -0.82 -11.89 -3.77
C ALA A 50 -1.08 -11.18 -2.45
N ILE A 51 -1.78 -11.84 -1.54
CA ILE A 51 -1.91 -11.34 -0.17
C ILE A 51 -0.53 -11.25 0.48
N CYS A 52 -0.35 -10.25 1.36
CA CYS A 52 0.89 -10.12 2.12
C CYS A 52 1.15 -11.39 2.94
N ASN A 53 2.24 -12.10 2.64
CA ASN A 53 2.65 -13.34 3.30
C ASN A 53 4.17 -13.50 3.30
N GLY A 54 4.67 -14.67 3.73
CA GLY A 54 6.10 -15.00 3.72
C GLY A 54 6.95 -13.99 4.50
N THR A 55 8.06 -13.57 3.91
CA THR A 55 9.03 -12.63 4.49
C THR A 55 8.55 -11.18 4.49
N GLU A 56 7.60 -10.83 3.64
CA GLU A 56 6.98 -9.49 3.63
C GLU A 56 6.08 -9.26 4.84
N ARG A 57 5.46 -10.31 5.33
CA ARG A 57 4.55 -10.25 6.48
C ARG A 57 5.35 -10.03 7.77
N LEU A 58 5.12 -8.90 8.43
CA LEU A 58 5.71 -8.64 9.74
C LEU A 58 5.20 -9.65 10.77
N LYS A 59 6.15 -10.23 11.49
CA LYS A 59 5.92 -11.19 12.56
C LYS A 59 6.74 -10.80 13.77
N ASP A 60 6.22 -11.11 14.95
CA ASP A 60 6.97 -10.99 16.20
C ASP A 60 8.01 -12.11 16.36
N GLU A 61 8.64 -12.16 17.52
CA GLU A 61 9.68 -13.14 17.84
C GLU A 61 9.14 -14.57 17.93
N GLU A 62 7.86 -14.72 18.26
CA GLU A 62 7.12 -15.98 18.29
C GLU A 62 6.58 -16.39 16.90
N GLY A 63 6.79 -15.58 15.86
CA GLY A 63 6.31 -15.83 14.50
C GLY A 63 4.83 -15.50 14.29
N VAL A 64 4.18 -14.82 15.24
CA VAL A 64 2.80 -14.38 15.14
C VAL A 64 2.72 -13.10 14.29
N LYS A 65 1.63 -12.97 13.53
CA LYS A 65 1.39 -11.79 12.69
C LYS A 65 1.23 -10.53 13.53
N VAL A 66 2.07 -9.53 13.29
CA VAL A 66 1.97 -8.24 13.94
C VAL A 66 0.68 -7.51 13.59
N HIS A 67 0.29 -7.53 12.32
CA HIS A 67 -0.91 -6.84 11.84
C HIS A 67 -1.77 -7.80 11.00
N SER A 68 -3.05 -7.94 11.34
CA SER A 68 -3.95 -8.91 10.69
C SER A 68 -4.16 -8.64 9.20
N THR A 69 -4.20 -7.37 8.80
CA THR A 69 -4.57 -6.90 7.45
C THR A 69 -3.46 -6.11 6.76
N GLN A 70 -2.19 -6.38 7.05
CA GLN A 70 -1.08 -5.74 6.36
C GLN A 70 -1.25 -5.88 4.84
N LYS A 71 -1.24 -4.76 4.13
CA LYS A 71 -1.37 -4.75 2.67
C LYS A 71 -0.05 -5.10 1.99
N PRO A 72 -0.06 -5.75 0.83
CA PRO A 72 1.16 -6.06 0.09
C PRO A 72 1.82 -4.77 -0.43
N LEU A 73 3.13 -4.67 -0.27
CA LEU A 73 3.91 -3.51 -0.69
C LEU A 73 3.76 -3.20 -2.19
N PRO A 74 3.79 -4.18 -3.11
CA PRO A 74 3.62 -3.90 -4.54
C PRO A 74 2.29 -3.22 -4.90
N LEU A 75 1.22 -3.46 -4.14
CA LEU A 75 -0.05 -2.77 -4.31
C LEU A 75 0.10 -1.28 -3.98
N LEU A 76 0.69 -0.96 -2.81
CA LEU A 76 0.90 0.43 -2.38
C LEU A 76 1.90 1.15 -3.28
N GLU A 77 2.94 0.48 -3.74
CA GLU A 77 3.88 1.03 -4.73
C GLU A 77 3.15 1.45 -6.02
N ARG A 78 2.28 0.59 -6.55
CA ARG A 78 1.49 0.92 -7.74
C ARG A 78 0.59 2.13 -7.52
N ILE A 79 -0.09 2.21 -6.37
CA ILE A 79 -0.96 3.34 -6.02
C ILE A 79 -0.14 4.63 -5.95
N VAL A 80 0.98 4.62 -5.22
CA VAL A 80 1.88 5.78 -5.08
C VAL A 80 2.42 6.22 -6.45
N LEU A 81 2.91 5.29 -7.25
CA LEU A 81 3.44 5.59 -8.58
C LEU A 81 2.38 6.12 -9.54
N ALA A 82 1.14 5.62 -9.46
CA ALA A 82 0.05 6.07 -10.32
C ALA A 82 -0.40 7.50 -10.00
N SER A 83 -0.41 7.88 -8.71
CA SER A 83 -1.14 9.06 -8.23
C SER A 83 -0.27 10.19 -7.70
N THR A 84 1.06 10.04 -7.65
CA THR A 84 1.98 11.03 -7.09
C THR A 84 3.23 11.22 -7.95
N LYS A 85 3.92 12.36 -7.75
CA LYS A 85 5.25 12.65 -8.30
C LYS A 85 6.31 12.56 -7.21
N LYS A 86 7.59 12.46 -7.59
CA LYS A 86 8.69 12.56 -6.63
C LYS A 86 8.61 13.89 -5.87
N GLY A 87 8.83 13.82 -4.55
CA GLY A 87 8.72 14.96 -3.65
C GLY A 87 7.30 15.27 -3.14
N ASP A 88 6.25 14.69 -3.73
CA ASP A 88 4.89 14.86 -3.22
C ASP A 88 4.74 14.25 -1.82
N LEU A 89 3.79 14.78 -1.06
CA LEU A 89 3.43 14.27 0.25
C LEU A 89 2.30 13.23 0.14
N VAL A 90 2.56 12.03 0.64
CA VAL A 90 1.57 10.96 0.84
C VAL A 90 1.09 11.01 2.28
N PHE A 91 -0.21 11.14 2.48
CA PHE A 91 -0.83 11.14 3.80
C PHE A 91 -1.71 9.91 3.97
N ASP A 92 -1.46 9.14 5.04
CA ASP A 92 -2.27 7.99 5.42
C ASP A 92 -2.70 8.10 6.88
N PRO A 93 -4.00 8.39 7.15
CA PRO A 93 -4.51 8.54 8.51
C PRO A 93 -4.73 7.21 9.25
N PHE A 94 -4.46 6.07 8.61
CA PHE A 94 -4.61 4.72 9.18
C PHE A 94 -3.38 3.88 8.85
N GLY A 95 -2.21 4.37 9.26
CA GLY A 95 -0.90 3.92 8.82
C GLY A 95 -0.56 2.45 9.13
N GLY A 96 -1.13 1.87 10.18
CA GLY A 96 -0.81 0.53 10.63
C GLY A 96 0.70 0.33 10.80
N THR A 97 1.24 -0.71 10.19
CA THR A 97 2.69 -0.97 10.15
C THR A 97 3.42 -0.21 9.02
N CYS A 98 2.82 0.88 8.54
CA CYS A 98 3.40 1.86 7.62
C CYS A 98 3.80 1.33 6.23
N THR A 99 3.02 0.44 5.63
CA THR A 99 3.31 -0.06 4.28
C THR A 99 3.22 1.06 3.23
N THR A 100 2.25 1.98 3.38
CA THR A 100 2.12 3.17 2.53
C THR A 100 3.36 4.08 2.63
N GLY A 101 3.88 4.31 3.84
CA GLY A 101 5.09 5.10 4.07
C GLY A 101 6.33 4.47 3.44
N VAL A 102 6.50 3.15 3.57
CA VAL A 102 7.58 2.40 2.91
C VAL A 102 7.49 2.56 1.39
N ALA A 103 6.30 2.41 0.80
CA ALA A 103 6.09 2.59 -0.64
C ALA A 103 6.43 4.02 -1.08
N ALA A 104 5.97 5.03 -0.33
CA ALA A 104 6.23 6.43 -0.61
C ALA A 104 7.74 6.74 -0.57
N HIS A 105 8.41 6.37 0.52
CA HIS A 105 9.85 6.60 0.70
C HIS A 105 10.67 5.93 -0.40
N LYS A 106 10.43 4.66 -0.67
CA LYS A 106 11.15 3.89 -1.70
C LYS A 106 11.09 4.54 -3.08
N HIS A 107 10.03 5.26 -3.38
CA HIS A 107 9.85 5.96 -4.64
C HIS A 107 10.14 7.47 -4.57
N GLY A 108 10.75 7.96 -3.49
CA GLY A 108 11.17 9.37 -3.33
C GLY A 108 10.01 10.34 -3.09
N ARG A 109 8.96 9.87 -2.42
CA ARG A 109 7.87 10.71 -1.90
C ARG A 109 8.08 10.95 -0.43
N ASN A 110 7.64 12.13 0.04
CA ASN A 110 7.48 12.38 1.46
C ASN A 110 6.22 11.67 1.96
N PHE A 111 6.14 11.39 3.25
CA PHE A 111 4.94 10.80 3.82
C PHE A 111 4.69 11.28 5.24
N THR A 112 3.41 11.28 5.61
CA THR A 112 2.95 11.44 6.98
C THR A 112 1.92 10.35 7.27
N MET A 113 2.14 9.62 8.34
CA MET A 113 1.25 8.53 8.79
C MET A 113 0.67 8.87 10.15
N VAL A 114 -0.58 8.50 10.36
CA VAL A 114 -1.23 8.53 11.67
C VAL A 114 -1.67 7.11 12.00
N GLU A 115 -1.37 6.69 13.21
CA GLU A 115 -1.79 5.39 13.73
C GLU A 115 -2.17 5.55 15.21
N LYS A 116 -3.25 4.90 15.59
CA LYS A 116 -3.78 4.97 16.96
C LYS A 116 -3.10 3.98 17.92
N ASP A 117 -2.72 2.83 17.39
CA ASP A 117 -2.11 1.74 18.16
C ASP A 117 -0.60 1.96 18.26
N GLU A 118 -0.11 2.25 19.45
CA GLU A 118 1.31 2.50 19.72
C GLU A 118 2.18 1.30 19.33
N ASN A 119 1.69 0.06 19.49
CA ASN A 119 2.45 -1.13 19.07
C ASN A 119 2.68 -1.12 17.56
N TYR A 120 1.69 -0.70 16.77
CA TYR A 120 1.89 -0.59 15.32
C TYR A 120 2.85 0.53 14.95
N VAL A 121 2.87 1.63 15.70
CA VAL A 121 3.86 2.71 15.54
C VAL A 121 5.27 2.17 15.80
N ASP A 122 5.49 1.44 16.88
CA ASP A 122 6.79 0.84 17.20
C ASP A 122 7.27 -0.12 16.11
N TRP A 123 6.37 -0.96 15.60
CA TRP A 123 6.67 -1.84 14.48
C TRP A 123 6.97 -1.08 13.18
N ALA A 124 6.28 0.02 12.92
CA ALA A 124 6.58 0.89 11.78
C ALA A 124 7.98 1.48 11.90
N LEU A 125 8.35 2.02 13.07
CA LEU A 125 9.68 2.57 13.33
C LEU A 125 10.79 1.52 13.20
N LYS A 126 10.58 0.31 13.75
CA LYS A 126 11.50 -0.83 13.60
C LYS A 126 11.68 -1.18 12.12
N ARG A 127 10.58 -1.27 11.37
CA ARG A 127 10.58 -1.57 9.93
C ARG A 127 11.42 -0.57 9.13
N PHE A 128 11.34 0.74 9.41
CA PHE A 128 12.16 1.75 8.74
C PHE A 128 13.63 1.60 9.07
N LYS A 129 13.99 1.30 10.32
CA LYS A 129 15.39 1.01 10.72
C LYS A 129 15.93 -0.20 9.97
N ASP A 130 15.19 -1.31 9.94
CA ASP A 130 15.61 -2.57 9.31
C ASP A 130 15.79 -2.42 7.78
N LEU A 131 14.97 -1.60 7.14
CA LEU A 131 15.08 -1.29 5.72
C LEU A 131 16.17 -0.24 5.43
N LYS A 132 16.87 0.27 6.45
CA LYS A 132 17.86 1.37 6.34
C LYS A 132 17.31 2.60 5.62
N LEU A 133 16.04 2.86 5.82
CA LEU A 133 15.33 4.02 5.29
C LEU A 133 15.52 5.15 6.34
N ASN A 134 16.56 5.97 6.15
CA ASN A 134 16.85 7.14 7.01
C ASN A 134 16.12 8.38 6.52
#